data_0e89caeaa60119305154e2f59c8028de
#
_entry.id   0e89caeaa60119305154e2f59c8028de
#
_cell.length_a   1.000
_cell.length_b   1.000
_cell.length_c   1.000
_cell.angle_alpha   90.00
_cell.angle_beta   90.00
_cell.angle_gamma   90.00
#
_symmetry.space_group_name_H-M   'P 1'
#
loop_
_entity.id
_entity.type
_entity.pdbx_description
1 polymer ?
#
loop_
_entity_poly.entity_id
_entity_poly.type
_entity_poly.pdbx_seq_one_letter_code
_entity_poly.pdbx_strand_id
1 'polypeptide(L)'
;NPRYEATILNSRIRKSYLKSKLPIYSTNDIGDQTYPYKILENSTNFIKDIIENKNDLSMEINNSSKPIIIIGQSILKLKSGKYLFEELKKFLIKSNKINENWNAFNLLSKDASTVGSYDLTLFSTNNGRNILLEKLNERSIDLLFLLGQDKLKIKRNGLFVVYIGSHGDEGAKNADLILPSAAFT
;
A
#
# COMPACT_ATOMS: atom_id res chain seq x y z
N ASN A 1 0.62 -10.66 -1.93
CA ASN A 1 1.45 -11.72 -2.53
C ASN A 1 2.52 -11.10 -3.42
N PRO A 2 3.82 -11.08 -2.98
CA PRO A 2 4.89 -10.40 -3.71
C PRO A 2 5.10 -10.93 -5.14
N ARG A 3 4.90 -12.22 -5.38
CA ARG A 3 5.13 -12.82 -6.70
C ARG A 3 4.22 -12.23 -7.78
N TYR A 4 2.99 -11.87 -7.44
CA TYR A 4 1.99 -11.37 -8.38
C TYR A 4 1.78 -9.85 -8.30
N GLU A 5 1.90 -9.28 -7.10
CA GLU A 5 1.60 -7.86 -6.86
C GLU A 5 2.84 -6.98 -6.88
N ALA A 6 4.03 -7.56 -6.67
CA ALA A 6 5.30 -6.83 -6.62
C ALA A 6 6.45 -7.72 -7.11
N THR A 7 6.41 -8.11 -8.37
CA THR A 7 7.31 -9.11 -8.97
C THR A 7 8.79 -8.76 -8.85
N ILE A 8 9.15 -7.49 -9.00
CA ILE A 8 10.53 -7.01 -8.85
C ILE A 8 10.99 -7.14 -7.38
N LEU A 9 10.12 -6.82 -6.41
CA LEU A 9 10.38 -7.03 -4.99
C LEU A 9 10.59 -8.52 -4.70
N ASN A 10 9.74 -9.39 -5.24
CA ASN A 10 9.88 -10.83 -5.10
C ASN A 10 11.24 -11.34 -5.62
N SER A 11 11.65 -10.86 -6.79
CA SER A 11 12.96 -11.19 -7.36
C SER A 11 14.13 -10.72 -6.49
N ARG A 12 14.02 -9.56 -5.86
CA ARG A 12 15.02 -9.05 -4.92
C ARG A 12 15.09 -9.86 -3.63
N ILE A 13 13.95 -10.27 -3.09
CA ILE A 13 13.88 -11.16 -1.91
C ILE A 13 14.55 -12.50 -2.25
N ARG A 14 14.20 -13.10 -3.41
CA ARG A 14 14.83 -14.33 -3.90
C ARG A 14 16.34 -14.19 -4.04
N LYS A 15 16.82 -13.10 -4.64
CA LYS A 15 18.26 -12.85 -4.80
C LYS A 15 18.97 -12.77 -3.44
N SER A 16 18.38 -12.10 -2.47
CA SER A 16 18.91 -12.01 -1.11
C SER A 16 18.92 -13.36 -0.41
N TYR A 17 17.84 -14.14 -0.53
CA TYR A 17 17.78 -15.51 0.00
C TYR A 17 18.85 -16.41 -0.59
N LEU A 18 19.06 -16.40 -1.92
CA LEU A 18 20.07 -17.22 -2.58
C LEU A 18 21.49 -16.87 -2.11
N LYS A 19 21.74 -15.59 -1.82
CA LYS A 19 23.04 -15.11 -1.37
C LYS A 19 23.34 -15.44 0.09
N SER A 20 22.40 -15.26 0.99
CA SER A 20 22.64 -15.28 2.44
C SER A 20 21.75 -16.23 3.23
N LYS A 21 20.84 -16.94 2.57
CA LYS A 21 19.89 -17.88 3.22
C LYS A 21 19.13 -17.24 4.39
N LEU A 22 18.83 -15.93 4.26
CA LEU A 22 18.10 -15.20 5.31
C LEU A 22 16.76 -15.86 5.61
N PRO A 23 16.31 -15.89 6.86
CA PRO A 23 14.98 -16.39 7.20
C PRO A 23 13.90 -15.44 6.65
N ILE A 24 12.86 -16.03 6.08
CA ILE A 24 11.71 -15.31 5.51
C ILE A 24 10.44 -15.83 6.17
N TYR A 25 9.59 -14.92 6.59
CA TYR A 25 8.34 -15.19 7.29
C TYR A 25 7.16 -14.55 6.57
N SER A 26 6.00 -15.19 6.66
CA SER A 26 4.73 -14.64 6.19
C SER A 26 3.62 -14.97 7.16
N THR A 27 2.72 -14.04 7.41
CA THR A 27 1.52 -14.28 8.24
C THR A 27 0.43 -15.08 7.52
N ASN A 28 0.59 -15.33 6.22
CA ASN A 28 -0.33 -16.12 5.42
C ASN A 28 0.43 -17.10 4.54
N ASP A 29 -0.24 -18.15 4.10
CA ASP A 29 0.21 -18.91 2.96
C ASP A 29 0.06 -18.04 1.70
N ILE A 30 1.19 -17.70 1.11
CA ILE A 30 1.28 -16.88 -0.11
C ILE A 30 1.64 -17.70 -1.35
N GLY A 31 1.61 -19.04 -1.23
CA GLY A 31 1.93 -19.99 -2.30
C GLY A 31 3.41 -19.98 -2.67
N ASP A 32 3.75 -20.57 -3.81
CA ASP A 32 5.13 -20.61 -4.30
C ASP A 32 5.67 -19.21 -4.62
N GLN A 33 6.68 -18.80 -3.86
CA GLN A 33 7.40 -17.53 -4.04
C GLN A 33 8.75 -17.70 -4.75
N THR A 34 9.11 -18.95 -5.13
CA THR A 34 10.43 -19.32 -5.66
C THR A 34 11.57 -19.27 -4.63
N TYR A 35 11.23 -19.16 -3.35
CA TYR A 35 12.11 -19.29 -2.18
C TYR A 35 11.28 -19.82 -1.00
N PRO A 36 11.88 -20.53 -0.05
CA PRO A 36 11.16 -21.01 1.13
C PRO A 36 10.86 -19.86 2.10
N TYR A 37 9.76 -19.95 2.79
CA TYR A 37 9.36 -19.08 3.89
C TYR A 37 8.64 -19.88 4.96
N LYS A 38 8.62 -19.38 6.18
CA LYS A 38 7.88 -19.96 7.31
C LYS A 38 6.56 -19.21 7.49
N ILE A 39 5.47 -19.96 7.54
CA ILE A 39 4.16 -19.38 7.80
C ILE A 39 4.04 -19.14 9.31
N LEU A 40 3.65 -17.93 9.68
CA LEU A 40 3.36 -17.49 11.03
C LEU A 40 1.85 -17.51 11.27
N GLU A 41 1.46 -17.31 12.51
CA GLU A 41 0.05 -17.17 12.86
C GLU A 41 -0.58 -15.93 12.20
N ASN A 42 -1.74 -16.11 11.58
CA ASN A 42 -2.49 -15.03 10.93
C ASN A 42 -3.54 -14.46 11.89
N SER A 43 -3.08 -13.75 12.92
CA SER A 43 -3.98 -13.06 13.85
C SER A 43 -3.45 -11.68 14.24
N THR A 44 -4.36 -10.81 14.63
CA THR A 44 -4.00 -9.50 15.18
C THR A 44 -3.33 -9.64 16.54
N ASN A 45 -3.66 -10.69 17.29
CA ASN A 45 -3.04 -11.01 18.59
C ASN A 45 -1.56 -11.37 18.40
N PHE A 46 -1.22 -12.15 17.38
CA PHE A 46 0.17 -12.48 17.06
C PHE A 46 1.03 -11.24 16.84
N ILE A 47 0.50 -10.27 16.09
CA ILE A 47 1.21 -8.98 15.87
C ILE A 47 1.34 -8.22 17.19
N LYS A 48 0.33 -8.26 18.05
CA LYS A 48 0.39 -7.65 19.38
C LYS A 48 1.45 -8.32 20.25
N ASP A 49 1.55 -9.64 20.24
CA ASP A 49 2.56 -10.39 20.99
C ASP A 49 4.00 -10.06 20.52
N ILE A 50 4.19 -9.80 19.22
CA ILE A 50 5.46 -9.28 18.70
C ILE A 50 5.79 -7.91 19.30
N ILE A 51 4.82 -6.99 19.29
CA ILE A 51 4.98 -5.63 19.82
C ILE A 51 5.28 -5.64 21.31
N GLU A 52 4.66 -6.56 22.07
CA GLU A 52 4.83 -6.71 23.52
C GLU A 52 6.06 -7.57 23.90
N ASN A 53 6.88 -7.98 22.93
CA ASN A 53 8.04 -8.88 23.13
C ASN A 53 7.71 -10.23 23.78
N LYS A 54 6.53 -10.77 23.50
CA LYS A 54 6.07 -12.07 24.02
C LYS A 54 6.30 -13.23 23.04
N ASN A 55 6.88 -12.98 21.89
CA ASN A 55 7.06 -13.95 20.81
C ASN A 55 8.53 -14.09 20.43
N ASP A 56 8.97 -15.31 20.07
CA ASP A 56 10.35 -15.57 19.61
C ASP A 56 10.76 -14.70 18.42
N LEU A 57 9.80 -14.39 17.53
CA LEU A 57 10.06 -13.52 16.39
C LEU A 57 10.44 -12.10 16.81
N SER A 58 9.94 -11.60 17.94
CA SER A 58 10.33 -10.30 18.47
C SER A 58 11.81 -10.29 18.89
N MET A 59 12.30 -11.39 19.46
CA MET A 59 13.71 -11.57 19.79
C MET A 59 14.57 -11.65 18.52
N GLU A 60 14.12 -12.37 17.50
CA GLU A 60 14.82 -12.41 16.21
C GLU A 60 14.92 -11.03 15.56
N ILE A 61 13.82 -10.25 15.56
CA ILE A 61 13.81 -8.87 15.06
C ILE A 61 14.80 -8.01 15.84
N ASN A 62 14.79 -8.12 17.18
CA ASN A 62 15.68 -7.35 18.04
C ASN A 62 17.16 -7.73 17.85
N ASN A 63 17.48 -8.98 17.61
CA ASN A 63 18.83 -9.47 17.39
C ASN A 63 19.33 -9.23 15.95
N SER A 64 18.42 -9.07 14.98
CA SER A 64 18.80 -8.82 13.60
C SER A 64 19.39 -7.43 13.42
N SER A 65 20.50 -7.30 12.71
CA SER A 65 21.12 -5.99 12.44
C SER A 65 20.26 -5.13 11.50
N LYS A 66 19.69 -5.74 10.47
CA LYS A 66 18.90 -5.05 9.42
C LYS A 66 17.63 -5.85 9.06
N PRO A 67 16.67 -5.98 9.97
CA PRO A 67 15.41 -6.64 9.66
C PRO A 67 14.60 -5.81 8.64
N ILE A 68 13.77 -6.47 7.85
CA ILE A 68 12.81 -5.82 6.95
C ILE A 68 11.43 -6.37 7.26
N ILE A 69 10.49 -5.48 7.54
CA ILE A 69 9.07 -5.79 7.71
C ILE A 69 8.31 -5.10 6.59
N ILE A 70 7.59 -5.89 5.82
CA ILE A 70 6.79 -5.40 4.69
C ILE A 70 5.32 -5.63 5.01
N ILE A 71 4.56 -4.57 5.07
CA ILE A 71 3.14 -4.56 5.36
C ILE A 71 2.37 -4.25 4.08
N GLY A 72 1.42 -5.11 3.73
CA GLY A 72 0.50 -4.79 2.63
C GLY A 72 -0.55 -3.76 3.06
N GLN A 73 -0.98 -2.93 2.13
CA GLN A 73 -2.00 -1.90 2.36
C GLN A 73 -3.34 -2.45 2.91
N SER A 74 -3.60 -3.76 2.75
CA SER A 74 -4.80 -4.41 3.28
C SER A 74 -4.93 -4.34 4.80
N ILE A 75 -3.82 -4.25 5.54
CA ILE A 75 -3.87 -4.12 7.00
C ILE A 75 -4.63 -2.86 7.43
N LEU A 76 -4.51 -1.77 6.66
CA LEU A 76 -5.18 -0.50 6.97
C LEU A 76 -6.71 -0.56 6.82
N LYS A 77 -7.24 -1.63 6.20
CA LYS A 77 -8.68 -1.88 6.08
C LYS A 77 -9.28 -2.58 7.29
N LEU A 78 -8.44 -3.15 8.15
CA LEU A 78 -8.88 -3.79 9.39
C LEU A 78 -9.32 -2.71 10.40
N LYS A 79 -10.30 -3.02 11.24
CA LYS A 79 -10.77 -2.13 12.32
C LYS A 79 -9.61 -1.71 13.25
N SER A 80 -8.70 -2.65 13.55
CA SER A 80 -7.49 -2.42 14.36
C SER A 80 -6.28 -1.99 13.53
N GLY A 81 -6.41 -1.85 12.22
CA GLY A 81 -5.26 -1.69 11.31
C GLY A 81 -4.41 -0.48 11.61
N LYS A 82 -5.04 0.67 11.88
CA LYS A 82 -4.33 1.89 12.25
C LYS A 82 -3.53 1.70 13.55
N TYR A 83 -4.16 1.11 14.57
CA TYR A 83 -3.50 0.84 15.85
C TYR A 83 -2.28 -0.08 15.66
N LEU A 84 -2.46 -1.21 14.97
CA LEU A 84 -1.37 -2.16 14.73
C LEU A 84 -0.21 -1.53 13.94
N PHE A 85 -0.53 -0.70 12.96
CA PHE A 85 0.45 0.01 12.16
C PHE A 85 1.29 0.97 13.02
N GLU A 86 0.62 1.78 13.85
CA GLU A 86 1.28 2.76 14.72
C GLU A 86 2.12 2.08 15.81
N GLU A 87 1.58 1.06 16.47
CA GLU A 87 2.30 0.37 17.55
C GLU A 87 3.49 -0.45 17.04
N LEU A 88 3.36 -1.13 15.89
CA LEU A 88 4.49 -1.81 15.27
C LEU A 88 5.60 -0.83 14.86
N LYS A 89 5.23 0.33 14.34
CA LYS A 89 6.20 1.39 14.05
C LYS A 89 6.91 1.87 15.31
N LYS A 90 6.17 2.12 16.40
CA LYS A 90 6.75 2.51 17.70
C LYS A 90 7.70 1.43 18.24
N PHE A 91 7.32 0.17 18.16
CA PHE A 91 8.17 -0.97 18.56
C PHE A 91 9.50 -0.96 17.80
N LEU A 92 9.47 -0.77 16.48
CA LEU A 92 10.67 -0.75 15.65
C LEU A 92 11.56 0.48 15.91
N ILE A 93 10.96 1.62 16.21
CA ILE A 93 11.73 2.82 16.65
C ILE A 93 12.41 2.54 17.99
N LYS A 94 11.65 2.03 18.98
CA LYS A 94 12.19 1.70 20.32
C LYS A 94 13.30 0.65 20.26
N SER A 95 13.20 -0.30 19.35
CA SER A 95 14.21 -1.35 19.12
C SER A 95 15.39 -0.87 18.25
N ASN A 96 15.45 0.42 17.90
CA ASN A 96 16.44 1.01 17.00
C ASN A 96 16.54 0.32 15.62
N LYS A 97 15.39 -0.19 15.11
CA LYS A 97 15.30 -0.79 13.78
C LYS A 97 14.79 0.21 12.72
N ILE A 98 14.44 1.39 13.17
CA ILE A 98 14.20 2.59 12.33
C ILE A 98 15.13 3.66 12.86
N ASN A 99 16.13 4.04 12.08
CA ASN A 99 17.14 5.05 12.40
C ASN A 99 17.63 5.72 11.10
N GLU A 100 18.58 6.65 11.19
CA GLU A 100 19.12 7.37 10.02
C GLU A 100 19.73 6.46 8.95
N ASN A 101 20.26 5.30 9.33
CA ASN A 101 20.96 4.39 8.44
C ASN A 101 20.10 3.21 7.96
N TRP A 102 18.94 2.97 8.58
CA TRP A 102 18.10 1.82 8.27
C TRP A 102 16.63 2.05 8.58
N ASN A 103 15.78 1.70 7.65
CA ASN A 103 14.34 1.67 7.85
C ASN A 103 13.81 0.24 7.69
N ALA A 104 13.49 -0.40 8.83
CA ALA A 104 12.91 -1.75 8.84
C ALA A 104 11.44 -1.77 8.43
N PHE A 105 10.73 -0.63 8.46
CA PHE A 105 9.28 -0.55 8.32
C PHE A 105 8.88 -0.09 6.92
N ASN A 106 8.26 -0.97 6.14
CA ASN A 106 7.91 -0.71 4.77
C ASN A 106 6.43 -1.01 4.51
N LEU A 107 5.72 -0.07 3.93
CA LEU A 107 4.35 -0.25 3.45
C LEU A 107 4.36 -0.50 1.94
N LEU A 108 3.83 -1.64 1.53
CA LEU A 108 3.64 -1.94 0.13
C LEU A 108 2.30 -1.37 -0.32
N SER A 109 2.35 -0.27 -1.06
CA SER A 109 1.18 0.34 -1.67
C SER A 109 0.69 -0.47 -2.86
N LYS A 110 -0.62 -0.52 -3.05
CA LYS A 110 -1.25 -1.24 -4.17
C LYS A 110 -1.11 -0.48 -5.50
N ASP A 111 -1.18 0.84 -5.44
CA ASP A 111 -1.18 1.69 -6.62
C ASP A 111 0.17 2.43 -6.72
N ALA A 112 0.79 2.41 -7.89
CA ALA A 112 2.16 2.86 -8.12
C ALA A 112 2.41 4.32 -7.76
N SER A 113 1.45 5.21 -8.03
CA SER A 113 1.60 6.66 -7.80
C SER A 113 1.22 7.13 -6.40
N THR A 114 0.78 6.23 -5.51
CA THR A 114 0.25 6.62 -4.20
C THR A 114 1.27 7.38 -3.35
N VAL A 115 2.49 6.88 -3.27
CA VAL A 115 3.55 7.52 -2.46
C VAL A 115 3.90 8.89 -3.02
N GLY A 116 4.13 9.00 -4.33
CA GLY A 116 4.40 10.29 -4.98
C GLY A 116 3.28 11.29 -4.82
N SER A 117 2.02 10.82 -4.81
CA SER A 117 0.88 11.70 -4.55
C SER A 117 0.86 12.25 -3.12
N TYR A 118 1.30 11.47 -2.13
CA TYR A 118 1.48 11.96 -0.76
C TYR A 118 2.61 12.98 -0.66
N ASP A 119 3.74 12.74 -1.32
CA ASP A 119 4.88 13.66 -1.32
C ASP A 119 4.53 15.00 -1.97
N LEU A 120 3.67 14.96 -2.99
CA LEU A 120 3.16 16.16 -3.67
C LEU A 120 1.97 16.82 -2.95
N THR A 121 1.59 16.32 -1.77
CA THR A 121 0.45 16.81 -0.97
C THR A 121 -0.88 16.88 -1.74
N LEU A 122 -1.05 16.00 -2.75
CA LEU A 122 -2.27 15.95 -3.55
C LEU A 122 -3.48 15.37 -2.80
N PHE A 123 -3.23 14.74 -1.64
CA PHE A 123 -4.28 14.26 -0.77
C PHE A 123 -4.51 15.22 0.39
N SER A 124 -5.73 15.70 0.52
CA SER A 124 -6.15 16.37 1.74
C SER A 124 -6.08 15.37 2.91
N THR A 125 -5.41 15.75 3.98
CA THR A 125 -5.27 14.94 5.19
C THR A 125 -6.59 14.68 5.90
N ASN A 126 -7.62 15.49 5.63
CA ASN A 126 -8.92 15.44 6.29
C ASN A 126 -10.04 15.23 5.25
N ASN A 127 -10.46 13.97 5.05
CA ASN A 127 -11.68 13.62 4.30
C ASN A 127 -11.79 14.14 2.84
N GLY A 128 -10.70 14.48 2.16
CA GLY A 128 -10.73 15.07 0.82
C GLY A 128 -11.57 14.31 -0.20
N ARG A 129 -11.62 12.96 -0.10
CA ARG A 129 -12.51 12.14 -0.94
C ARG A 129 -13.99 12.42 -0.66
N ASN A 130 -14.37 12.54 0.60
CA ASN A 130 -15.76 12.79 0.98
C ASN A 130 -16.17 14.20 0.55
N ILE A 131 -15.30 15.18 0.74
CA ILE A 131 -15.52 16.57 0.30
C ILE A 131 -15.71 16.62 -1.23
N LEU A 132 -14.89 15.90 -2.01
CA LEU A 132 -15.07 15.86 -3.46
C LEU A 132 -16.41 15.23 -3.84
N LEU A 133 -16.79 14.11 -3.22
CA LEU A 133 -18.06 13.44 -3.49
C LEU A 133 -19.27 14.30 -3.06
N GLU A 134 -19.19 15.02 -1.95
CA GLU A 134 -20.19 15.98 -1.50
C GLU A 134 -20.36 17.09 -2.54
N LYS A 135 -19.27 17.74 -2.95
CA LYS A 135 -19.30 18.81 -3.96
C LYS A 135 -19.84 18.33 -5.32
N LEU A 136 -19.52 17.10 -5.72
CA LEU A 136 -20.08 16.50 -6.93
C LEU A 136 -21.61 16.28 -6.81
N ASN A 137 -22.08 15.86 -5.63
CA ASN A 137 -23.50 15.67 -5.37
C ASN A 137 -24.27 17.01 -5.27
N GLU A 138 -23.64 18.03 -4.71
CA GLU A 138 -24.20 19.40 -4.54
C GLU A 138 -24.17 20.22 -5.84
N ARG A 139 -23.63 19.68 -6.94
CA ARG A 139 -23.44 20.39 -8.22
C ARG A 139 -22.62 21.67 -8.10
N SER A 140 -21.67 21.69 -7.16
CA SER A 140 -20.77 22.82 -6.94
C SER A 140 -19.49 22.73 -7.78
N ILE A 141 -19.41 21.77 -8.70
CA ILE A 141 -18.29 21.56 -9.63
C ILE A 141 -18.86 21.52 -11.04
N ASP A 142 -18.39 22.38 -11.91
CA ASP A 142 -18.79 22.47 -13.31
C ASP A 142 -17.86 21.68 -14.25
N LEU A 143 -16.59 21.51 -13.86
CA LEU A 143 -15.56 20.85 -14.65
C LEU A 143 -14.78 19.87 -13.81
N LEU A 144 -14.65 18.62 -14.28
CA LEU A 144 -13.89 17.56 -13.64
C LEU A 144 -12.88 16.94 -14.60
N PHE A 145 -11.62 16.87 -14.19
CA PHE A 145 -10.59 16.10 -14.89
C PHE A 145 -10.38 14.75 -14.22
N LEU A 146 -10.49 13.67 -14.99
CA LEU A 146 -10.19 12.30 -14.58
C LEU A 146 -8.86 11.88 -15.20
N LEU A 147 -7.81 11.82 -14.38
CA LEU A 147 -6.46 11.44 -14.83
C LEU A 147 -6.25 9.95 -14.57
N GLY A 148 -6.49 9.11 -15.59
CA GLY A 148 -6.39 7.66 -15.48
C GLY A 148 -7.31 7.04 -14.42
N GLN A 149 -8.42 7.70 -14.09
CA GLN A 149 -9.30 7.27 -13.02
C GLN A 149 -10.55 6.59 -13.58
N ASP A 150 -10.59 5.25 -13.46
CA ASP A 150 -11.65 4.40 -14.02
C ASP A 150 -12.63 3.84 -12.98
N LYS A 151 -12.36 4.06 -11.69
CA LYS A 151 -13.16 3.47 -10.60
C LYS A 151 -14.16 4.44 -9.97
N LEU A 152 -14.18 5.69 -10.40
CA LEU A 152 -15.07 6.70 -9.86
C LEU A 152 -16.42 6.64 -10.57
N LYS A 153 -17.45 6.25 -9.85
CA LYS A 153 -18.84 6.34 -10.34
C LYS A 153 -19.36 7.75 -10.09
N ILE A 154 -19.63 8.48 -11.17
CA ILE A 154 -20.08 9.86 -11.11
C ILE A 154 -21.53 9.93 -11.62
N LYS A 155 -22.39 10.65 -10.89
CA LYS A 155 -23.67 11.07 -11.41
C LYS A 155 -23.51 12.35 -12.23
N ARG A 156 -23.76 12.30 -13.53
CA ARG A 156 -23.63 13.44 -14.45
C ARG A 156 -24.80 14.41 -14.26
N ASN A 157 -24.63 15.36 -13.38
CA ASN A 157 -25.65 16.40 -13.10
C ASN A 157 -25.22 17.76 -13.68
N GLY A 158 -25.04 17.86 -15.00
CA GLY A 158 -24.56 19.09 -15.67
C GLY A 158 -23.04 19.31 -15.57
N LEU A 159 -22.30 18.36 -15.01
CA LEU A 159 -20.85 18.36 -14.90
C LEU A 159 -20.21 18.07 -16.26
N PHE A 160 -19.25 18.89 -16.70
CA PHE A 160 -18.43 18.60 -17.86
C PHE A 160 -17.21 17.77 -17.42
N VAL A 161 -17.03 16.60 -18.03
CA VAL A 161 -15.99 15.64 -17.63
C VAL A 161 -14.95 15.49 -18.74
N VAL A 162 -13.71 15.75 -18.41
CA VAL A 162 -12.55 15.48 -19.26
C VAL A 162 -11.81 14.25 -18.75
N TYR A 163 -11.72 13.22 -19.56
CA TYR A 163 -10.95 12.02 -19.25
C TYR A 163 -9.61 12.04 -19.98
N ILE A 164 -8.53 11.84 -19.24
CA ILE A 164 -7.17 11.69 -19.76
C ILE A 164 -6.68 10.29 -19.36
N GLY A 165 -6.59 9.39 -20.33
CA GLY A 165 -6.22 8.00 -20.05
C GLY A 165 -5.84 7.22 -21.29
N SER A 166 -5.29 6.03 -21.09
CA SER A 166 -4.78 5.16 -22.16
C SER A 166 -5.73 4.04 -22.57
N HIS A 167 -6.86 3.85 -21.85
CA HIS A 167 -7.83 2.78 -22.07
C HIS A 167 -9.27 3.32 -22.05
N GLY A 168 -10.15 2.65 -22.76
CA GLY A 168 -11.57 3.00 -22.86
C GLY A 168 -12.44 2.44 -21.72
N ASP A 169 -12.08 2.73 -20.48
CA ASP A 169 -12.74 2.23 -19.27
C ASP A 169 -13.94 3.08 -18.82
N GLU A 170 -14.43 2.88 -17.61
CA GLU A 170 -15.58 3.61 -17.04
C GLU A 170 -15.38 5.13 -17.01
N GLY A 171 -14.13 5.60 -16.81
CA GLY A 171 -13.79 7.03 -16.90
C GLY A 171 -14.09 7.60 -18.28
N ALA A 172 -13.69 6.89 -19.34
CA ALA A 172 -13.94 7.29 -20.72
C ALA A 172 -15.43 7.28 -21.08
N LYS A 173 -16.19 6.28 -20.62
CA LYS A 173 -17.64 6.21 -20.84
C LYS A 173 -18.42 7.40 -20.27
N ASN A 174 -17.90 7.98 -19.19
CA ASN A 174 -18.52 9.09 -18.48
C ASN A 174 -17.96 10.46 -18.90
N ALA A 175 -17.06 10.51 -19.87
CA ALA A 175 -16.42 11.75 -20.30
C ALA A 175 -17.21 12.43 -21.45
N ASP A 176 -17.16 13.76 -21.45
CA ASP A 176 -17.59 14.60 -22.57
C ASP A 176 -16.43 14.82 -23.55
N LEU A 177 -15.21 14.85 -23.04
CA LEU A 177 -13.97 14.97 -23.83
C LEU A 177 -12.98 13.91 -23.38
N ILE A 178 -12.42 13.18 -24.34
CA ILE A 178 -11.38 12.16 -24.10
C ILE A 178 -10.08 12.66 -24.73
N LEU A 179 -9.04 12.74 -23.92
CA LEU A 179 -7.67 13.07 -24.33
C LEU A 179 -6.80 11.82 -24.13
N PRO A 180 -6.29 11.21 -25.22
CA PRO A 180 -5.44 10.03 -25.10
C PRO A 180 -4.14 10.33 -24.37
N SER A 181 -3.76 9.51 -23.41
CA SER A 181 -2.45 9.53 -22.76
C SER A 181 -1.58 8.38 -23.24
N ALA A 182 -0.27 8.49 -23.04
CA ALA A 182 0.65 7.39 -23.29
C ALA A 182 0.37 6.19 -22.36
N ALA A 183 0.48 4.98 -22.90
CA ALA A 183 0.48 3.75 -22.12
C ALA A 183 1.91 3.45 -21.61
N PHE A 184 2.03 2.43 -20.75
CA PHE A 184 3.33 1.99 -20.22
C PHE A 184 4.19 1.20 -21.23
N THR A 185 3.63 0.89 -22.37
CA THR A 185 4.26 0.12 -23.46
C THR A 185 4.89 1.00 -24.49
#